data_80cb50d4030e916324904cfd8c65f71f
#
_entry.id   80cb50d4030e916324904cfd8c65f71f
#
_cell.length_a   1.000
_cell.length_b   1.000
_cell.length_c   1.000
_cell.angle_alpha   90.00
_cell.angle_beta   90.00
_cell.angle_gamma   90.00
#
_symmetry.space_group_name_H-M   'P 1'
#
loop_
_entity.id
_entity.type
_entity.pdbx_description
1 polymer ?
#
loop_
_entity_poly.entity_id
_entity_poly.type
_entity_poly.pdbx_seq_one_letter_code
_entity_poly.pdbx_strand_id
1 'polypeptide(L)'
;GGWTPTGQNPSWEFGTPNKDAIPAAASGQNAWVTSLAGNINLSEFSYLESPCFDFSELTEDPAIEFSLIYQLQTTYDLAWLEMSLDGGQNWEKIGEIGEGKNWYTEENQFLGLDAGWSGHSDGWITARHSLPNSAGESEVHLRFAVATAPFFLSGGIGIDDVRILKSFPKDLAGLSVSTLGDDLECGIALDQILFSFTNFGSQTQSGLKAAYSINGGTSVVQNIVGSLATDQGITHIFSVPFDSRDGNFEIKCWTLLNGDQVSSNDTVTYTINHQPKPVPYQENFESYTALPTDWTFNPTFGFSVTNQHNNISKVLAFNLFSGNPAFTADMPRLGNINQGDSLYFTYRITSFDSQGQSPAALQNGSKIEIQISTDCGETYQTISSITGLNHSPTVQMRTRKISLNAYAGQSIKIRFNGVWGFGDFYVDIDNINLLSCPGAMNLTADLTPATPGLSDGAATVQVGIGNPPYQYEWSNGSTDQTATDLAVGNYTVTVTDAFGCSDALSISLGSSSASDLDDFAKISLFPNPTSGFATLQATFGRSLDAQIEILNPLGQRILYFAAYATDHLAQSFDLDAFPSGLYLIRLSADGKTLTRKLVKE
;
A
#
# COMPACT_ATOMS: atom_id res chain seq x y z
N GLY A 1 -40.61 6.45 -13.53
CA GLY A 1 -41.95 6.48 -13.57
C GLY A 1 -42.76 5.49 -14.38
N GLY A 2 -43.95 5.18 -13.88
CA GLY A 2 -44.93 4.38 -14.63
C GLY A 2 -44.86 2.87 -14.34
N TRP A 3 -43.86 2.38 -13.63
CA TRP A 3 -43.80 0.98 -13.17
C TRP A 3 -44.75 0.76 -12.00
N THR A 4 -45.38 -0.41 -11.93
CA THR A 4 -46.42 -0.74 -10.95
C THR A 4 -46.16 -2.10 -10.30
N PRO A 5 -46.12 -2.20 -8.97
CA PRO A 5 -46.05 -3.47 -8.27
C PRO A 5 -47.36 -4.25 -8.37
N THR A 6 -47.26 -5.56 -8.67
CA THR A 6 -48.41 -6.48 -8.74
C THR A 6 -48.04 -7.85 -8.14
N GLY A 7 -48.98 -8.81 -8.15
CA GLY A 7 -48.74 -10.19 -7.69
C GLY A 7 -49.09 -10.43 -6.24
N GLN A 8 -48.51 -11.49 -5.66
CA GLN A 8 -48.80 -11.95 -4.31
C GLN A 8 -47.79 -11.44 -3.32
N ASN A 9 -48.22 -10.75 -2.27
CA ASN A 9 -47.39 -10.24 -1.16
C ASN A 9 -46.23 -9.34 -1.62
N PRO A 10 -46.48 -8.35 -2.54
CA PRO A 10 -45.40 -7.56 -3.12
C PRO A 10 -44.71 -6.66 -2.11
N SER A 11 -43.39 -6.62 -2.13
CA SER A 11 -42.57 -5.73 -1.33
C SER A 11 -41.91 -4.60 -2.14
N TRP A 12 -42.23 -4.46 -3.42
CA TRP A 12 -41.63 -3.44 -4.28
C TRP A 12 -41.99 -2.02 -3.87
N GLU A 13 -41.00 -1.19 -3.66
CA GLU A 13 -41.11 0.21 -3.28
C GLU A 13 -40.18 1.08 -4.14
N PHE A 14 -40.65 2.27 -4.51
CA PHE A 14 -39.82 3.26 -5.19
C PHE A 14 -39.40 4.35 -4.22
N GLY A 15 -38.09 4.56 -4.05
CA GLY A 15 -37.58 5.56 -3.14
C GLY A 15 -36.06 5.43 -2.92
N THR A 16 -35.55 6.10 -1.89
CA THR A 16 -34.15 6.05 -1.50
C THR A 16 -33.91 4.79 -0.68
N PRO A 17 -33.13 3.80 -1.19
CA PRO A 17 -32.82 2.59 -0.43
C PRO A 17 -31.96 2.92 0.80
N ASN A 18 -32.21 2.22 1.90
CA ASN A 18 -31.45 2.38 3.15
C ASN A 18 -31.40 1.05 3.92
N LYS A 19 -30.76 0.04 3.35
CA LYS A 19 -30.53 -1.28 3.96
C LYS A 19 -29.17 -1.83 3.56
N ASP A 20 -28.60 -2.70 4.38
CA ASP A 20 -27.25 -3.23 4.18
C ASP A 20 -27.05 -3.88 2.80
N ALA A 21 -28.04 -4.63 2.33
CA ALA A 21 -28.00 -5.29 1.03
C ALA A 21 -28.07 -4.31 -0.16
N ILE A 22 -28.79 -3.19 -0.02
CA ILE A 22 -28.97 -2.16 -1.03
C ILE A 22 -28.86 -0.79 -0.34
N PRO A 23 -27.65 -0.27 -0.16
CA PRO A 23 -27.42 0.93 0.67
C PRO A 23 -27.76 2.25 -0.05
N ALA A 24 -27.84 2.23 -1.38
CA ALA A 24 -28.13 3.41 -2.20
C ALA A 24 -28.69 3.01 -3.56
N ALA A 25 -29.25 3.95 -4.32
CA ALA A 25 -29.60 3.78 -5.73
C ALA A 25 -28.34 3.64 -6.61
N ALA A 26 -28.46 3.07 -7.80
CA ALA A 26 -27.37 3.00 -8.77
C ALA A 26 -27.02 4.38 -9.33
N SER A 27 -28.05 5.21 -9.54
CA SER A 27 -27.89 6.61 -9.92
C SER A 27 -28.92 7.49 -9.20
N GLY A 28 -28.62 8.79 -9.07
CA GLY A 28 -29.52 9.72 -8.40
C GLY A 28 -29.76 9.36 -6.93
N GLN A 29 -31.02 9.39 -6.49
CA GLN A 29 -31.40 9.11 -5.10
C GLN A 29 -32.36 7.94 -4.93
N ASN A 30 -33.14 7.59 -5.97
CA ASN A 30 -34.24 6.65 -5.88
C ASN A 30 -34.06 5.49 -6.86
N ALA A 31 -34.40 4.30 -6.41
CA ALA A 31 -34.48 3.08 -7.21
C ALA A 31 -35.76 2.34 -6.90
N TRP A 32 -36.17 1.39 -7.74
CA TRP A 32 -37.12 0.37 -7.40
C TRP A 32 -36.45 -0.75 -6.64
N VAL A 33 -36.92 -1.04 -5.43
CA VAL A 33 -36.34 -2.11 -4.59
C VAL A 33 -37.43 -2.91 -3.89
N THR A 34 -37.16 -4.15 -3.59
CA THR A 34 -37.99 -4.92 -2.67
C THR A 34 -37.69 -4.49 -1.25
N SER A 35 -38.57 -3.70 -0.65
CA SER A 35 -38.42 -2.99 0.63
C SER A 35 -37.27 -1.99 0.68
N LEU A 36 -37.56 -0.72 0.96
CA LEU A 36 -36.54 0.35 1.09
C LEU A 36 -35.63 0.22 2.31
N ALA A 37 -36.14 -0.37 3.40
CA ALA A 37 -35.45 -0.41 4.69
C ALA A 37 -35.38 -1.80 5.33
N GLY A 38 -36.01 -2.81 4.73
CA GLY A 38 -36.12 -4.16 5.31
C GLY A 38 -35.74 -5.25 4.31
N ASN A 39 -35.97 -6.48 4.72
CA ASN A 39 -35.86 -7.65 3.86
C ASN A 39 -37.02 -7.76 2.90
N ILE A 40 -36.84 -8.53 1.82
CA ILE A 40 -37.94 -8.96 0.96
C ILE A 40 -38.92 -9.84 1.75
N ASN A 41 -40.21 -9.84 1.37
CA ASN A 41 -41.22 -10.64 2.06
C ASN A 41 -41.00 -12.16 1.85
N LEU A 42 -41.29 -12.94 2.87
CA LEU A 42 -41.33 -14.40 2.74
C LEU A 42 -42.55 -14.84 1.93
N SER A 43 -42.40 -15.90 1.14
CA SER A 43 -43.46 -16.41 0.25
C SER A 43 -44.03 -15.32 -0.70
N GLU A 44 -43.18 -14.43 -1.13
CA GLU A 44 -43.49 -13.43 -2.14
C GLU A 44 -43.48 -14.08 -3.53
N PHE A 45 -44.46 -13.75 -4.34
CA PHE A 45 -44.47 -14.03 -5.77
C PHE A 45 -45.04 -12.80 -6.46
N SER A 46 -44.19 -11.87 -6.78
CA SER A 46 -44.60 -10.53 -7.18
C SER A 46 -43.84 -10.05 -8.42
N TYR A 47 -44.37 -8.99 -8.97
CA TYR A 47 -43.90 -8.38 -10.20
C TYR A 47 -43.78 -6.87 -10.06
N LEU A 48 -42.79 -6.31 -10.77
CA LEU A 48 -42.71 -4.89 -11.07
C LEU A 48 -42.97 -4.71 -12.57
N GLU A 49 -44.17 -4.28 -12.93
CA GLU A 49 -44.65 -4.18 -14.32
C GLU A 49 -44.34 -2.82 -14.91
N SER A 50 -43.87 -2.80 -16.16
CA SER A 50 -43.60 -1.58 -16.93
C SER A 50 -44.86 -0.91 -17.48
N PRO A 51 -44.77 0.36 -17.87
CA PRO A 51 -45.71 0.91 -18.85
C PRO A 51 -45.62 0.15 -20.19
N CYS A 52 -46.63 0.31 -21.05
CA CYS A 52 -46.61 -0.21 -22.40
C CYS A 52 -45.56 0.49 -23.28
N PHE A 53 -44.77 -0.29 -24.00
CA PHE A 53 -43.85 0.18 -25.04
C PHE A 53 -44.43 -0.08 -26.43
N ASP A 54 -44.25 0.86 -27.33
CA ASP A 54 -44.57 0.74 -28.75
C ASP A 54 -43.30 0.58 -29.58
N PHE A 55 -43.07 -0.62 -30.11
CA PHE A 55 -41.93 -0.96 -30.97
C PHE A 55 -42.36 -1.16 -32.44
N SER A 56 -43.57 -0.71 -32.81
CA SER A 56 -44.14 -0.90 -34.16
C SER A 56 -43.29 -0.32 -35.31
N GLU A 57 -42.47 0.72 -35.02
CA GLU A 57 -41.54 1.32 -36.00
C GLU A 57 -40.17 0.65 -36.01
N LEU A 58 -39.85 -0.28 -35.12
CA LEU A 58 -38.59 -0.96 -35.09
C LEU A 58 -38.53 -2.10 -36.10
N THR A 59 -37.41 -2.22 -36.79
CA THR A 59 -37.13 -3.28 -37.77
C THR A 59 -36.20 -4.38 -37.22
N GLU A 60 -35.57 -4.14 -36.09
CA GLU A 60 -34.71 -5.05 -35.35
C GLU A 60 -35.18 -5.07 -33.90
N ASP A 61 -35.12 -6.22 -33.26
CA ASP A 61 -35.47 -6.37 -31.86
C ASP A 61 -34.61 -5.46 -30.99
N PRO A 62 -35.18 -4.57 -30.17
CA PRO A 62 -34.42 -3.74 -29.26
C PRO A 62 -33.79 -4.59 -28.12
N ALA A 63 -32.91 -4.00 -27.35
CA ALA A 63 -32.39 -4.60 -26.12
C ALA A 63 -32.86 -3.80 -24.90
N ILE A 64 -33.01 -4.48 -23.77
CA ILE A 64 -33.16 -3.87 -22.45
C ILE A 64 -31.80 -3.83 -21.75
N GLU A 65 -31.47 -2.69 -21.13
CA GLU A 65 -30.33 -2.53 -20.23
C GLU A 65 -30.80 -1.87 -18.94
N PHE A 66 -30.34 -2.34 -17.81
CA PHE A 66 -30.67 -1.78 -16.50
C PHE A 66 -29.60 -2.04 -15.47
N SER A 67 -29.56 -1.20 -14.44
CA SER A 67 -28.77 -1.43 -13.22
C SER A 67 -29.51 -2.41 -12.32
N LEU A 68 -28.81 -3.43 -11.84
CA LEU A 68 -29.33 -4.54 -11.04
C LEU A 68 -28.46 -4.75 -9.81
N ILE A 69 -29.09 -4.90 -8.64
CA ILE A 69 -28.45 -5.36 -7.41
C ILE A 69 -29.33 -6.40 -6.74
N TYR A 70 -28.76 -7.47 -6.21
CA TYR A 70 -29.52 -8.48 -5.51
C TYR A 70 -28.73 -9.16 -4.39
N GLN A 71 -29.46 -9.56 -3.34
CA GLN A 71 -29.05 -10.47 -2.30
C GLN A 71 -30.24 -11.40 -2.01
N LEU A 72 -30.25 -12.53 -2.69
CA LEU A 72 -31.30 -13.55 -2.67
C LEU A 72 -30.71 -14.85 -2.12
N GLN A 73 -31.52 -15.66 -1.45
CA GLN A 73 -31.05 -16.94 -0.90
C GLN A 73 -30.86 -17.95 -2.04
N THR A 74 -29.63 -18.34 -2.29
CA THR A 74 -29.24 -19.37 -3.27
C THR A 74 -30.13 -20.62 -3.13
N THR A 75 -30.61 -21.15 -4.23
CA THR A 75 -31.51 -22.33 -4.32
C THR A 75 -32.99 -22.05 -3.91
N TYR A 76 -33.26 -21.01 -3.13
CA TYR A 76 -34.59 -20.76 -2.54
C TYR A 76 -35.31 -19.54 -3.08
N ASP A 77 -34.57 -18.51 -3.47
CA ASP A 77 -35.16 -17.27 -4.01
C ASP A 77 -34.64 -17.06 -5.44
N LEU A 78 -35.50 -16.49 -6.28
CA LEU A 78 -35.17 -16.23 -7.68
C LEU A 78 -35.82 -14.94 -8.16
N ALA A 79 -35.11 -14.20 -9.02
CA ALA A 79 -35.67 -13.09 -9.78
C ALA A 79 -35.37 -13.26 -11.27
N TRP A 80 -36.29 -12.78 -12.13
CA TRP A 80 -36.17 -12.89 -13.60
C TRP A 80 -36.92 -11.77 -14.31
N LEU A 81 -36.73 -11.66 -15.63
CA LEU A 81 -37.48 -10.75 -16.49
C LEU A 81 -38.45 -11.52 -17.40
N GLU A 82 -39.65 -11.01 -17.54
CA GLU A 82 -40.67 -11.50 -18.48
C GLU A 82 -41.11 -10.39 -19.42
N MET A 83 -41.54 -10.78 -20.62
CA MET A 83 -42.10 -9.92 -21.64
C MET A 83 -43.46 -10.44 -22.10
N SER A 84 -44.37 -9.53 -22.40
CA SER A 84 -45.60 -9.79 -23.08
C SER A 84 -45.68 -8.97 -24.37
N LEU A 85 -46.14 -9.60 -25.44
CA LEU A 85 -46.40 -8.98 -26.77
C LEU A 85 -47.89 -8.79 -27.08
N ASP A 86 -48.74 -9.07 -26.12
CA ASP A 86 -50.19 -9.06 -26.29
C ASP A 86 -50.94 -8.25 -25.23
N GLY A 87 -50.31 -7.17 -24.77
CA GLY A 87 -50.90 -6.26 -23.79
C GLY A 87 -51.02 -6.87 -22.37
N GLY A 88 -50.14 -7.80 -22.01
CA GLY A 88 -50.07 -8.37 -20.66
C GLY A 88 -50.92 -9.62 -20.46
N GLN A 89 -51.48 -10.23 -21.54
CA GLN A 89 -52.30 -11.43 -21.43
C GLN A 89 -51.45 -12.70 -21.28
N ASN A 90 -50.35 -12.80 -22.03
CA ASN A 90 -49.40 -13.90 -21.93
C ASN A 90 -47.98 -13.33 -21.67
N TRP A 91 -47.20 -14.03 -20.85
CA TRP A 91 -45.88 -13.61 -20.44
C TRP A 91 -44.87 -14.72 -20.73
N GLU A 92 -43.74 -14.36 -21.31
CA GLU A 92 -42.61 -15.25 -21.58
C GLU A 92 -41.37 -14.75 -20.87
N LYS A 93 -40.64 -15.65 -20.26
CA LYS A 93 -39.35 -15.33 -19.64
C LYS A 93 -38.30 -15.00 -20.71
N ILE A 94 -37.48 -14.00 -20.47
CA ILE A 94 -36.43 -13.55 -21.38
C ILE A 94 -35.08 -14.16 -21.00
N GLY A 95 -34.48 -14.89 -21.94
CA GLY A 95 -33.09 -15.36 -21.87
C GLY A 95 -32.84 -16.52 -20.91
N GLU A 96 -31.62 -17.04 -20.99
CA GLU A 96 -31.12 -18.17 -20.22
C GLU A 96 -29.75 -17.83 -19.52
N ILE A 97 -29.23 -18.74 -18.68
CA ILE A 97 -27.93 -18.58 -18.06
C ILE A 97 -26.82 -18.51 -19.11
N GLY A 98 -25.94 -17.51 -18.96
CA GLY A 98 -24.80 -17.33 -19.85
C GLY A 98 -25.10 -16.55 -21.15
N GLU A 99 -26.36 -16.06 -21.32
CA GLU A 99 -26.71 -15.15 -22.39
C GLU A 99 -26.54 -13.68 -21.95
N GLY A 100 -26.51 -12.77 -22.91
CA GLY A 100 -26.41 -11.33 -22.64
C GLY A 100 -25.22 -10.89 -21.79
N LYS A 101 -25.47 -9.92 -20.92
CA LYS A 101 -24.50 -9.41 -19.95
C LYS A 101 -25.07 -9.49 -18.55
N ASN A 102 -24.38 -10.16 -17.62
CA ASN A 102 -24.83 -10.34 -16.24
C ASN A 102 -26.27 -10.89 -16.17
N TRP A 103 -26.60 -11.79 -17.11
CA TRP A 103 -27.92 -12.39 -17.22
C TRP A 103 -27.91 -13.72 -16.49
N TYR A 104 -28.86 -13.93 -15.64
CA TYR A 104 -29.11 -15.08 -14.79
C TYR A 104 -27.88 -15.83 -14.22
N THR A 105 -28.02 -16.36 -13.03
CA THR A 105 -26.91 -17.00 -12.30
C THR A 105 -27.21 -18.42 -11.87
N GLU A 106 -28.50 -18.81 -11.76
CA GLU A 106 -28.87 -20.09 -11.16
C GLU A 106 -30.22 -20.60 -11.70
N GLU A 107 -30.40 -21.92 -11.75
CA GLU A 107 -31.68 -22.60 -11.87
C GLU A 107 -32.24 -22.88 -10.47
N ASN A 108 -33.53 -22.58 -10.24
CA ASN A 108 -34.16 -22.81 -8.94
C ASN A 108 -35.05 -24.04 -8.93
N GLN A 109 -34.48 -25.17 -8.56
CA GLN A 109 -35.20 -26.45 -8.46
C GLN A 109 -36.20 -26.50 -7.31
N PHE A 110 -35.98 -25.72 -6.22
CA PHE A 110 -36.88 -25.71 -5.08
C PHE A 110 -38.27 -25.08 -5.44
N LEU A 111 -38.25 -23.99 -6.17
CA LEU A 111 -39.47 -23.33 -6.64
C LEU A 111 -40.03 -23.94 -7.93
N GLY A 112 -39.29 -24.87 -8.55
CA GLY A 112 -39.64 -25.44 -9.84
C GLY A 112 -39.59 -24.42 -10.97
N LEU A 113 -38.74 -23.39 -10.81
CA LEU A 113 -38.56 -22.31 -11.78
C LEU A 113 -37.26 -22.53 -12.56
N ASP A 114 -37.28 -22.10 -13.81
CA ASP A 114 -36.09 -22.08 -14.66
C ASP A 114 -35.09 -21.01 -14.16
N ALA A 115 -34.03 -20.75 -14.94
CA ALA A 115 -32.98 -19.82 -14.65
C ALA A 115 -33.43 -18.39 -14.25
N GLY A 116 -32.69 -17.77 -13.35
CA GLY A 116 -32.88 -16.40 -12.89
C GLY A 116 -31.66 -15.88 -12.12
N TRP A 117 -31.77 -14.67 -11.56
CA TRP A 117 -30.79 -14.14 -10.63
C TRP A 117 -31.05 -14.68 -9.23
N SER A 118 -30.01 -15.25 -8.61
CA SER A 118 -30.00 -15.77 -7.25
C SER A 118 -28.61 -15.59 -6.64
N GLY A 119 -28.45 -15.75 -5.31
CA GLY A 119 -27.21 -15.44 -4.62
C GLY A 119 -27.06 -13.93 -4.38
N HIS A 120 -25.90 -13.35 -4.67
CA HIS A 120 -25.67 -11.93 -4.49
C HIS A 120 -24.84 -11.35 -5.65
N SER A 121 -25.12 -10.09 -5.99
CA SER A 121 -24.23 -9.26 -6.80
C SER A 121 -23.31 -8.46 -5.88
N ASP A 122 -22.04 -8.27 -6.24
CA ASP A 122 -21.10 -7.42 -5.50
C ASP A 122 -21.34 -5.93 -5.82
N GLY A 123 -22.50 -5.42 -5.34
CA GLY A 123 -22.98 -4.08 -5.65
C GLY A 123 -23.86 -4.03 -6.91
N TRP A 124 -24.07 -2.81 -7.42
CA TRP A 124 -24.85 -2.59 -8.63
C TRP A 124 -24.08 -3.07 -9.87
N ILE A 125 -24.71 -3.93 -10.66
CA ILE A 125 -24.19 -4.41 -11.94
C ILE A 125 -25.09 -3.96 -13.09
N THR A 126 -24.56 -3.86 -14.31
CA THR A 126 -25.37 -3.60 -15.50
C THR A 126 -25.77 -4.93 -16.15
N ALA A 127 -27.07 -5.21 -16.23
CA ALA A 127 -27.62 -6.35 -16.98
C ALA A 127 -28.12 -5.88 -18.35
N ARG A 128 -27.92 -6.70 -19.39
CA ARG A 128 -28.42 -6.42 -20.75
C ARG A 128 -28.77 -7.70 -21.47
N HIS A 129 -29.89 -7.65 -22.20
CA HIS A 129 -30.37 -8.73 -23.09
C HIS A 129 -31.24 -8.16 -24.22
N SER A 130 -31.31 -8.84 -25.36
CA SER A 130 -32.28 -8.52 -26.40
C SER A 130 -33.73 -8.80 -25.95
N LEU A 131 -34.69 -8.18 -26.60
CA LEU A 131 -36.10 -8.45 -26.44
C LEU A 131 -36.62 -9.17 -27.71
N PRO A 132 -36.46 -10.50 -27.77
CA PRO A 132 -36.68 -11.24 -29.01
C PRO A 132 -38.12 -11.18 -29.48
N ASN A 133 -38.33 -11.09 -30.80
CA ASN A 133 -39.63 -11.00 -31.46
C ASN A 133 -40.48 -9.76 -31.09
N SER A 134 -39.89 -8.73 -30.51
CA SER A 134 -40.62 -7.53 -30.10
C SER A 134 -40.60 -6.42 -31.15
N ALA A 135 -39.74 -6.49 -32.17
CA ALA A 135 -39.73 -5.52 -33.26
C ALA A 135 -41.04 -5.61 -34.07
N GLY A 136 -41.64 -4.44 -34.32
CA GLY A 136 -42.94 -4.35 -35.03
C GLY A 136 -44.18 -4.46 -34.13
N GLU A 137 -44.01 -4.78 -32.84
CA GLU A 137 -45.10 -4.92 -31.89
C GLU A 137 -45.46 -3.57 -31.23
N SER A 138 -46.75 -3.26 -31.08
CA SER A 138 -47.23 -1.99 -30.52
C SER A 138 -47.64 -2.04 -29.05
N GLU A 139 -47.73 -3.23 -28.46
CA GLU A 139 -48.22 -3.44 -27.09
C GLU A 139 -47.26 -4.34 -26.29
N VAL A 140 -46.02 -3.90 -26.15
CA VAL A 140 -44.97 -4.64 -25.43
C VAL A 140 -44.95 -4.22 -23.97
N HIS A 141 -45.07 -5.18 -23.07
CA HIS A 141 -44.92 -5.01 -21.64
C HIS A 141 -43.77 -5.84 -21.11
N LEU A 142 -43.08 -5.31 -20.11
CA LEU A 142 -41.98 -5.98 -19.38
C LEU A 142 -42.35 -6.07 -17.91
N ARG A 143 -41.89 -7.11 -17.21
CA ARG A 143 -42.00 -7.18 -15.76
C ARG A 143 -40.82 -7.90 -15.15
N PHE A 144 -40.28 -7.30 -14.10
CA PHE A 144 -39.33 -7.99 -13.21
C PHE A 144 -40.14 -8.82 -12.22
N ALA A 145 -39.88 -10.10 -12.20
CA ALA A 145 -40.52 -11.05 -11.30
C ALA A 145 -39.57 -11.44 -10.17
N VAL A 146 -40.13 -11.71 -9.00
CA VAL A 146 -39.40 -12.26 -7.86
C VAL A 146 -40.23 -13.30 -7.13
N ALA A 147 -39.58 -14.40 -6.75
CA ALA A 147 -40.19 -15.46 -5.94
C ALA A 147 -39.25 -15.81 -4.76
N THR A 148 -39.82 -15.93 -3.56
CA THR A 148 -39.08 -16.22 -2.33
C THR A 148 -39.66 -17.41 -1.58
N ALA A 149 -38.76 -18.14 -0.90
CA ALA A 149 -39.16 -19.23 -0.01
C ALA A 149 -39.76 -18.72 1.32
N PRO A 150 -40.52 -19.57 2.05
CA PRO A 150 -41.21 -19.16 3.27
C PRO A 150 -40.34 -19.13 4.55
N PHE A 151 -39.05 -19.41 4.48
CA PHE A 151 -38.27 -19.67 5.71
C PHE A 151 -36.91 -18.95 5.80
N PHE A 152 -36.46 -18.24 4.75
CA PHE A 152 -35.22 -17.48 4.79
C PHE A 152 -35.49 -16.02 4.45
N LEU A 153 -34.88 -15.12 5.23
CA LEU A 153 -34.94 -13.69 4.97
C LEU A 153 -33.77 -13.31 4.06
N SER A 154 -34.06 -12.66 2.96
CA SER A 154 -33.10 -12.17 1.97
C SER A 154 -33.13 -10.66 1.88
N GLY A 155 -32.00 -10.05 1.48
CA GLY A 155 -31.91 -8.61 1.27
C GLY A 155 -32.76 -8.10 0.11
N GLY A 156 -33.12 -8.97 -0.85
CA GLY A 156 -33.98 -8.67 -1.97
C GLY A 156 -33.29 -8.24 -3.23
N ILE A 157 -33.98 -7.50 -4.09
CA ILE A 157 -33.50 -7.05 -5.39
C ILE A 157 -33.80 -5.56 -5.58
N GLY A 158 -32.94 -4.88 -6.34
CA GLY A 158 -33.12 -3.50 -6.77
C GLY A 158 -32.88 -3.34 -8.27
N ILE A 159 -33.69 -2.50 -8.89
CA ILE A 159 -33.69 -2.17 -10.33
C ILE A 159 -33.61 -0.65 -10.46
N ASP A 160 -32.71 -0.19 -11.31
CA ASP A 160 -32.53 1.23 -11.62
C ASP A 160 -32.07 1.44 -13.07
N ASP A 161 -32.08 2.67 -13.56
CA ASP A 161 -31.56 3.07 -14.88
C ASP A 161 -32.07 2.22 -16.06
N VAL A 162 -33.34 1.79 -16.07
CA VAL A 162 -33.88 0.95 -17.14
C VAL A 162 -33.91 1.72 -18.46
N ARG A 163 -33.33 1.14 -19.50
CA ARG A 163 -33.24 1.71 -20.85
C ARG A 163 -33.63 0.69 -21.91
N ILE A 164 -34.33 1.13 -22.93
CA ILE A 164 -34.53 0.37 -24.16
C ILE A 164 -33.51 0.88 -25.19
N LEU A 165 -32.65 0.00 -25.67
CA LEU A 165 -31.59 0.30 -26.60
C LEU A 165 -31.92 -0.19 -28.00
N LYS A 166 -31.53 0.58 -29.00
CA LYS A 166 -31.57 0.11 -30.37
C LYS A 166 -30.49 -0.96 -30.58
N SER A 167 -30.87 -2.09 -31.17
CA SER A 167 -29.91 -3.10 -31.64
C SER A 167 -29.44 -2.81 -33.06
N PHE A 168 -28.29 -3.38 -33.39
CA PHE A 168 -27.68 -3.31 -34.71
C PHE A 168 -27.46 -4.74 -35.23
N PRO A 169 -27.40 -4.95 -36.56
CA PRO A 169 -27.15 -6.28 -37.13
C PRO A 169 -25.83 -6.90 -36.67
N LYS A 170 -24.78 -6.06 -36.45
CA LYS A 170 -23.45 -6.49 -36.06
C LYS A 170 -22.95 -5.68 -34.88
N ASP A 171 -22.74 -6.33 -33.76
CA ASP A 171 -22.25 -5.73 -32.51
C ASP A 171 -21.63 -6.82 -31.65
N LEU A 172 -20.29 -6.94 -31.62
CA LEU A 172 -19.58 -7.81 -30.69
C LEU A 172 -19.04 -6.96 -29.54
N ALA A 173 -19.42 -7.25 -28.34
CA ALA A 173 -19.02 -6.49 -27.16
C ALA A 173 -18.10 -7.29 -26.24
N GLY A 174 -17.00 -6.69 -25.83
CA GLY A 174 -16.17 -7.20 -24.74
C GLY A 174 -16.88 -7.10 -23.39
N LEU A 175 -16.83 -8.15 -22.59
CA LEU A 175 -17.46 -8.20 -21.27
C LEU A 175 -16.44 -8.11 -20.12
N SER A 176 -15.45 -9.01 -20.14
CA SER A 176 -14.44 -9.09 -19.08
C SER A 176 -13.12 -9.65 -19.59
N VAL A 177 -12.06 -9.33 -18.88
CA VAL A 177 -10.73 -9.90 -19.04
C VAL A 177 -10.29 -10.40 -17.68
N SER A 178 -9.67 -11.58 -17.64
CA SER A 178 -8.99 -12.13 -16.48
C SER A 178 -7.76 -12.93 -16.93
N THR A 179 -6.96 -13.41 -16.01
CA THR A 179 -5.88 -14.35 -16.31
C THR A 179 -5.93 -15.57 -15.39
N LEU A 180 -5.21 -16.62 -15.71
CA LEU A 180 -5.13 -17.80 -14.86
C LEU A 180 -4.38 -17.54 -13.55
N GLY A 181 -3.56 -16.48 -13.53
CA GLY A 181 -2.75 -16.07 -12.38
C GLY A 181 -3.37 -14.96 -11.54
N ASP A 182 -4.58 -14.48 -11.83
CA ASP A 182 -5.20 -13.32 -11.17
C ASP A 182 -5.28 -13.44 -9.64
N ASP A 183 -5.62 -14.61 -9.13
CA ASP A 183 -5.76 -14.86 -7.69
C ASP A 183 -4.42 -15.13 -6.99
N LEU A 184 -3.32 -15.12 -7.74
CA LEU A 184 -1.99 -15.41 -7.21
C LEU A 184 -1.20 -14.12 -7.00
N GLU A 185 -0.80 -13.85 -5.77
CA GLU A 185 -0.05 -12.64 -5.39
C GLU A 185 1.17 -12.36 -6.29
N CYS A 186 1.75 -13.38 -6.89
CA CYS A 186 2.96 -13.29 -7.68
C CYS A 186 2.78 -13.52 -9.17
N GLY A 187 1.58 -13.80 -9.63
CA GLY A 187 1.37 -14.27 -11.00
C GLY A 187 2.10 -15.60 -11.33
N ILE A 188 2.10 -15.96 -12.57
CA ILE A 188 2.72 -17.20 -13.07
C ILE A 188 3.56 -16.96 -14.33
N ALA A 189 4.56 -17.83 -14.56
CA ALA A 189 5.49 -17.69 -15.69
C ALA A 189 4.85 -17.89 -17.07
N LEU A 190 3.77 -18.66 -17.15
CA LEU A 190 3.04 -18.96 -18.39
C LEU A 190 1.55 -18.64 -18.19
N ASP A 191 1.26 -17.38 -17.90
CA ASP A 191 -0.09 -16.92 -17.69
C ASP A 191 -0.85 -16.77 -19.00
N GLN A 192 -2.12 -17.12 -18.98
CA GLN A 192 -2.99 -17.03 -20.14
C GLN A 192 -4.11 -16.02 -19.91
N ILE A 193 -4.36 -15.20 -20.91
CA ILE A 193 -5.43 -14.20 -20.89
C ILE A 193 -6.73 -14.87 -21.29
N LEU A 194 -7.77 -14.66 -20.49
CA LEU A 194 -9.15 -15.05 -20.74
C LEU A 194 -9.94 -13.80 -21.11
N PHE A 195 -10.59 -13.80 -22.26
CA PHE A 195 -11.42 -12.70 -22.73
C PHE A 195 -12.84 -13.18 -22.99
N SER A 196 -13.77 -12.68 -22.21
CA SER A 196 -15.21 -12.94 -22.41
C SER A 196 -15.82 -11.82 -23.24
N PHE A 197 -16.56 -12.19 -24.26
CA PHE A 197 -17.29 -11.27 -25.13
C PHE A 197 -18.58 -11.91 -25.63
N THR A 198 -19.52 -11.10 -26.07
CA THR A 198 -20.86 -11.53 -26.51
C THR A 198 -21.25 -10.86 -27.83
N ASN A 199 -22.19 -11.47 -28.53
CA ASN A 199 -22.83 -10.88 -29.69
C ASN A 199 -24.12 -10.14 -29.27
N PHE A 200 -24.07 -8.82 -29.20
CA PHE A 200 -25.23 -7.96 -28.99
C PHE A 200 -25.93 -7.55 -30.30
N GLY A 201 -25.39 -8.02 -31.43
CA GLY A 201 -26.03 -7.82 -32.74
C GLY A 201 -27.26 -8.69 -32.93
N SER A 202 -28.23 -8.21 -33.71
CA SER A 202 -29.47 -8.97 -34.03
C SER A 202 -29.23 -10.14 -35.00
N GLN A 203 -28.02 -10.26 -35.57
CA GLN A 203 -27.64 -11.34 -36.47
C GLN A 203 -26.57 -12.24 -35.89
N THR A 204 -26.63 -13.54 -36.19
CA THR A 204 -25.53 -14.47 -35.86
C THR A 204 -24.21 -14.03 -36.50
N GLN A 205 -23.16 -13.91 -35.71
CA GLN A 205 -21.82 -13.54 -36.17
C GLN A 205 -20.94 -14.78 -36.34
N SER A 206 -20.13 -14.79 -37.41
CA SER A 206 -19.16 -15.84 -37.72
C SER A 206 -17.84 -15.21 -38.17
N GLY A 207 -16.79 -16.03 -38.28
CA GLY A 207 -15.45 -15.52 -38.60
C GLY A 207 -14.89 -14.64 -37.51
N LEU A 208 -15.21 -14.98 -36.28
CA LEU A 208 -14.87 -14.24 -35.06
C LEU A 208 -13.36 -14.14 -34.88
N LYS A 209 -12.91 -12.99 -34.41
CA LYS A 209 -11.51 -12.76 -34.01
C LYS A 209 -11.48 -11.96 -32.74
N ALA A 210 -10.51 -12.26 -31.90
CA ALA A 210 -10.15 -11.45 -30.75
C ALA A 210 -8.67 -11.10 -30.77
N ALA A 211 -8.33 -9.98 -30.15
CA ALA A 211 -6.96 -9.54 -30.01
C ALA A 211 -6.70 -9.05 -28.58
N TYR A 212 -5.43 -9.09 -28.20
CA TYR A 212 -4.98 -8.42 -26.99
C TYR A 212 -3.65 -7.69 -27.21
N SER A 213 -3.36 -6.73 -26.33
CA SER A 213 -2.03 -6.15 -26.14
C SER A 213 -1.75 -6.01 -24.65
N ILE A 214 -0.47 -6.08 -24.27
CA ILE A 214 0.01 -5.88 -22.90
C ILE A 214 0.88 -4.63 -22.88
N ASN A 215 0.61 -3.70 -21.97
CA ASN A 215 1.35 -2.44 -21.78
C ASN A 215 1.54 -1.65 -23.08
N GLY A 216 0.53 -1.63 -23.95
CA GLY A 216 0.59 -0.97 -25.26
C GLY A 216 1.55 -1.59 -26.26
N GLY A 217 2.05 -2.80 -26.01
CA GLY A 217 2.93 -3.55 -26.91
C GLY A 217 2.24 -4.07 -28.18
N THR A 218 2.93 -4.94 -28.90
CA THR A 218 2.42 -5.54 -30.14
C THR A 218 1.17 -6.38 -29.89
N SER A 219 0.15 -6.17 -30.72
CA SER A 219 -1.11 -6.92 -30.61
C SER A 219 -0.93 -8.39 -31.05
N VAL A 220 -1.54 -9.29 -30.31
CA VAL A 220 -1.71 -10.71 -30.67
C VAL A 220 -3.15 -10.89 -31.12
N VAL A 221 -3.35 -11.40 -32.34
CA VAL A 221 -4.69 -11.64 -32.93
C VAL A 221 -4.90 -13.15 -33.10
N GLN A 222 -6.06 -13.65 -32.70
CA GLN A 222 -6.44 -15.04 -32.86
C GLN A 222 -7.81 -15.17 -33.52
N ASN A 223 -7.96 -16.17 -34.39
CA ASN A 223 -9.24 -16.56 -34.96
C ASN A 223 -9.96 -17.47 -33.98
N ILE A 224 -11.27 -17.29 -33.88
CA ILE A 224 -12.13 -18.06 -33.00
C ILE A 224 -13.06 -18.91 -33.87
N VAL A 225 -13.11 -20.20 -33.57
CA VAL A 225 -13.91 -21.16 -34.35
C VAL A 225 -15.36 -21.13 -33.82
N GLY A 226 -16.32 -21.08 -34.72
CA GLY A 226 -17.74 -21.11 -34.42
C GLY A 226 -18.46 -19.84 -34.83
N SER A 227 -19.67 -19.70 -34.33
CA SER A 227 -20.53 -18.54 -34.51
C SER A 227 -21.24 -18.24 -33.21
N LEU A 228 -21.62 -16.99 -32.99
CA LEU A 228 -22.41 -16.55 -31.85
C LEU A 228 -23.78 -16.02 -32.36
N ALA A 229 -24.84 -16.63 -31.89
CA ALA A 229 -26.18 -16.06 -32.06
C ALA A 229 -26.33 -14.80 -31.20
N THR A 230 -27.42 -14.06 -31.37
CA THR A 230 -27.73 -12.90 -30.51
C THR A 230 -27.71 -13.31 -29.05
N ASP A 231 -27.09 -12.46 -28.20
CA ASP A 231 -26.89 -12.62 -26.76
C ASP A 231 -26.00 -13.81 -26.35
N GLN A 232 -25.53 -14.63 -27.30
CA GLN A 232 -24.56 -15.68 -26.97
C GLN A 232 -23.17 -15.09 -26.71
N GLY A 233 -22.59 -15.49 -25.61
CA GLY A 233 -21.24 -15.16 -25.21
C GLY A 233 -20.28 -16.32 -25.28
N ILE A 234 -18.98 -16.04 -25.28
CA ILE A 234 -17.90 -16.99 -25.20
C ILE A 234 -16.74 -16.41 -24.40
N THR A 235 -16.07 -17.27 -23.64
CA THR A 235 -14.76 -16.94 -23.07
C THR A 235 -13.67 -17.58 -23.92
N HIS A 236 -12.85 -16.75 -24.58
CA HIS A 236 -11.71 -17.19 -25.36
C HIS A 236 -10.46 -17.16 -24.53
N ILE A 237 -9.69 -18.24 -24.53
CA ILE A 237 -8.39 -18.35 -23.87
C ILE A 237 -7.31 -18.17 -24.94
N PHE A 238 -6.53 -17.10 -24.83
CA PHE A 238 -5.43 -16.86 -25.77
C PHE A 238 -4.32 -17.89 -25.58
N SER A 239 -3.89 -18.50 -26.69
CA SER A 239 -2.90 -19.60 -26.67
C SER A 239 -1.45 -19.13 -26.47
N VAL A 240 -1.18 -17.82 -26.59
CA VAL A 240 0.14 -17.24 -26.37
C VAL A 240 0.23 -16.76 -24.93
N PRO A 241 0.96 -17.48 -24.05
CA PRO A 241 1.10 -17.07 -22.66
C PRO A 241 2.09 -15.90 -22.52
N PHE A 242 2.02 -15.22 -21.39
CA PHE A 242 3.00 -14.20 -20.98
C PHE A 242 3.48 -14.50 -19.55
N ASP A 243 4.58 -13.87 -19.15
CA ASP A 243 5.07 -13.93 -17.77
C ASP A 243 4.41 -12.81 -16.98
N SER A 244 3.47 -13.17 -16.09
CA SER A 244 2.76 -12.21 -15.24
C SER A 244 3.44 -11.97 -13.89
N ARG A 245 4.60 -12.58 -13.65
CA ARG A 245 5.36 -12.39 -12.41
C ARG A 245 6.05 -11.03 -12.39
N ASP A 246 6.16 -10.45 -11.19
CA ASP A 246 7.00 -9.28 -10.92
C ASP A 246 6.68 -8.03 -11.75
N GLY A 247 5.42 -7.78 -12.10
CA GLY A 247 5.08 -6.65 -12.95
C GLY A 247 3.72 -6.03 -12.72
N ASN A 248 3.56 -4.85 -13.31
CA ASN A 248 2.27 -4.23 -13.54
C ASN A 248 1.93 -4.41 -15.00
N PHE A 249 0.75 -4.96 -15.26
CA PHE A 249 0.30 -5.26 -16.61
C PHE A 249 -1.03 -4.58 -16.88
N GLU A 250 -1.07 -3.69 -17.88
CA GLU A 250 -2.31 -3.23 -18.50
C GLU A 250 -2.59 -4.15 -19.69
N ILE A 251 -3.63 -4.97 -19.57
CA ILE A 251 -4.07 -5.89 -20.60
C ILE A 251 -5.29 -5.27 -21.28
N LYS A 252 -5.21 -5.04 -22.58
CA LYS A 252 -6.33 -4.62 -23.41
C LYS A 252 -6.71 -5.77 -24.31
N CYS A 253 -7.98 -6.20 -24.25
CA CYS A 253 -8.56 -7.18 -25.14
C CYS A 253 -9.67 -6.53 -25.96
N TRP A 254 -9.81 -6.92 -27.24
CA TRP A 254 -10.89 -6.41 -28.08
C TRP A 254 -11.33 -7.44 -29.12
N THR A 255 -12.58 -7.31 -29.53
CA THR A 255 -13.13 -8.05 -30.64
C THR A 255 -12.75 -7.42 -31.99
N LEU A 256 -12.74 -8.21 -33.05
CA LEU A 256 -12.48 -7.78 -34.41
C LEU A 256 -13.58 -8.35 -35.33
N LEU A 257 -14.62 -7.57 -35.55
CA LEU A 257 -15.71 -7.91 -36.46
C LEU A 257 -15.76 -6.89 -37.62
N ASN A 258 -15.73 -7.40 -38.86
CA ASN A 258 -15.84 -6.52 -40.01
C ASN A 258 -17.25 -5.93 -40.13
N GLY A 259 -17.32 -4.60 -40.02
CA GLY A 259 -18.58 -3.86 -40.08
C GLY A 259 -19.33 -3.86 -38.76
N ASP A 260 -18.63 -4.04 -37.64
CA ASP A 260 -19.15 -3.76 -36.31
C ASP A 260 -19.69 -2.32 -36.24
N GLN A 261 -20.90 -2.17 -35.73
CA GLN A 261 -21.61 -0.90 -35.73
C GLN A 261 -21.50 -0.15 -34.40
N VAL A 262 -20.95 -0.81 -33.36
CA VAL A 262 -20.78 -0.26 -32.02
C VAL A 262 -19.37 -0.49 -31.48
N SER A 263 -18.37 -0.07 -32.20
CA SER A 263 -16.95 -0.29 -31.86
C SER A 263 -16.49 0.30 -30.51
N SER A 264 -17.33 1.08 -29.84
CA SER A 264 -17.01 1.64 -28.51
C SER A 264 -17.10 0.63 -27.38
N ASN A 265 -17.78 -0.51 -27.60
CA ASN A 265 -17.93 -1.58 -26.60
C ASN A 265 -17.04 -2.80 -26.86
N ASP A 266 -16.23 -2.78 -27.92
CA ASP A 266 -15.36 -3.90 -28.33
C ASP A 266 -14.25 -4.17 -27.33
N THR A 267 -13.75 -3.14 -26.62
CA THR A 267 -12.52 -3.18 -25.86
C THR A 267 -12.75 -3.22 -24.37
N VAL A 268 -12.08 -4.15 -23.71
CA VAL A 268 -11.99 -4.24 -22.24
C VAL A 268 -10.52 -4.06 -21.82
N THR A 269 -10.30 -3.24 -20.81
CA THR A 269 -8.99 -3.06 -20.19
C THR A 269 -9.00 -3.67 -18.78
N TYR A 270 -7.97 -4.41 -18.47
CA TYR A 270 -7.76 -5.05 -17.19
C TYR A 270 -6.35 -4.77 -16.67
N THR A 271 -6.18 -4.57 -15.37
CA THR A 271 -4.87 -4.29 -14.78
C THR A 271 -4.54 -5.30 -13.70
N ILE A 272 -3.34 -5.87 -13.78
CA ILE A 272 -2.77 -6.77 -12.79
C ILE A 272 -1.59 -6.09 -12.12
N ASN A 273 -1.50 -6.20 -10.81
CA ASN A 273 -0.36 -5.72 -10.04
C ASN A 273 0.24 -6.87 -9.22
N HIS A 274 1.30 -7.47 -9.75
CA HIS A 274 2.11 -8.48 -9.06
C HIS A 274 3.46 -7.93 -8.61
N GLN A 275 3.59 -6.60 -8.46
CA GLN A 275 4.83 -6.02 -7.94
C GLN A 275 5.00 -6.28 -6.46
N PRO A 276 6.18 -6.74 -6.03
CA PRO A 276 6.48 -6.81 -4.62
C PRO A 276 6.48 -5.41 -3.99
N LYS A 277 6.12 -5.31 -2.72
CA LYS A 277 6.26 -4.05 -1.99
C LYS A 277 7.72 -3.62 -1.94
N PRO A 278 8.02 -2.32 -2.09
CA PRO A 278 9.40 -1.85 -2.13
C PRO A 278 10.10 -1.99 -0.77
N VAL A 279 11.42 -2.11 -0.82
CA VAL A 279 12.31 -1.95 0.33
C VAL A 279 12.89 -0.53 0.27
N PRO A 280 12.96 0.24 1.37
CA PRO A 280 12.69 -0.18 2.75
C PRO A 280 11.21 -0.40 3.06
N TYR A 281 10.90 -1.43 3.83
CA TYR A 281 9.57 -1.76 4.32
C TYR A 281 9.51 -1.59 5.83
N GLN A 282 8.40 -1.01 6.33
CA GLN A 282 8.18 -0.80 7.76
C GLN A 282 6.75 -1.14 8.13
N GLU A 283 6.57 -1.86 9.24
CA GLU A 283 5.27 -2.17 9.82
C GLU A 283 5.33 -2.07 11.34
N ASN A 284 4.45 -1.25 11.91
CA ASN A 284 4.35 -1.02 13.35
C ASN A 284 2.92 -1.23 13.90
N PHE A 285 2.01 -1.70 13.07
CA PHE A 285 0.62 -2.04 13.38
C PHE A 285 -0.25 -0.90 13.93
N GLU A 286 0.25 0.30 14.15
CA GLU A 286 -0.48 1.41 14.79
C GLU A 286 -1.72 1.87 14.00
N SER A 287 -1.67 1.79 12.68
CA SER A 287 -2.76 2.23 11.78
C SER A 287 -3.94 1.26 11.70
N TYR A 288 -3.76 0.01 12.15
CA TYR A 288 -4.76 -1.04 11.97
C TYR A 288 -5.78 -1.10 13.13
N THR A 289 -7.03 -1.38 12.80
CA THR A 289 -8.11 -1.72 13.75
C THR A 289 -8.49 -3.20 13.68
N ALA A 290 -7.98 -3.91 12.68
CA ALA A 290 -8.12 -5.35 12.44
C ALA A 290 -6.78 -5.89 11.94
N LEU A 291 -6.71 -7.17 11.57
CA LEU A 291 -5.52 -7.74 10.94
C LEU A 291 -5.24 -7.08 9.57
N PRO A 292 -3.96 -6.85 9.21
CA PRO A 292 -3.60 -6.37 7.89
C PRO A 292 -4.14 -7.29 6.77
N THR A 293 -4.77 -6.71 5.78
CA THR A 293 -5.39 -7.46 4.67
C THR A 293 -4.40 -7.97 3.64
N ASP A 294 -3.21 -7.40 3.62
CA ASP A 294 -2.08 -7.79 2.76
C ASP A 294 -1.15 -8.83 3.39
N TRP A 295 -1.48 -9.29 4.60
CA TRP A 295 -0.84 -10.41 5.28
C TRP A 295 -1.73 -11.66 5.22
N THR A 296 -1.11 -12.83 5.23
CA THR A 296 -1.84 -14.10 5.33
C THR A 296 -1.60 -14.74 6.70
N PHE A 297 -2.69 -15.13 7.37
CA PHE A 297 -2.65 -15.72 8.70
C PHE A 297 -3.27 -17.13 8.69
N ASN A 298 -2.59 -18.08 9.31
CA ASN A 298 -3.12 -19.44 9.46
C ASN A 298 -2.77 -20.00 10.86
N PRO A 299 -3.76 -20.35 11.70
CA PRO A 299 -5.18 -20.04 11.51
C PRO A 299 -5.44 -18.53 11.61
N THR A 300 -6.50 -18.03 11.02
CA THR A 300 -6.87 -16.61 11.14
C THR A 300 -7.35 -16.27 12.55
N PHE A 301 -8.00 -17.20 13.24
CA PHE A 301 -8.40 -17.03 14.64
C PHE A 301 -7.17 -17.13 15.57
N GLY A 302 -7.17 -16.33 16.63
CA GLY A 302 -6.07 -16.28 17.62
C GLY A 302 -5.05 -15.18 17.35
N PHE A 303 -5.01 -14.60 16.14
CA PHE A 303 -4.29 -13.37 15.87
C PHE A 303 -5.12 -12.14 16.21
N SER A 304 -4.46 -11.12 16.68
CA SER A 304 -5.05 -9.79 16.87
C SER A 304 -3.99 -8.70 16.73
N VAL A 305 -4.40 -7.53 16.23
CA VAL A 305 -3.62 -6.31 16.39
C VAL A 305 -4.14 -5.60 17.62
N THR A 306 -3.33 -5.51 18.66
CA THR A 306 -3.78 -5.06 19.99
C THR A 306 -2.68 -4.34 20.77
N ASN A 307 -3.10 -3.43 21.65
CA ASN A 307 -2.25 -2.86 22.70
C ASN A 307 -2.54 -3.48 24.10
N GLN A 308 -3.26 -4.59 24.16
CA GLN A 308 -3.50 -5.35 25.38
C GLN A 308 -2.25 -6.11 25.85
N HIS A 309 -2.39 -6.91 26.89
CA HIS A 309 -1.31 -7.76 27.44
C HIS A 309 -0.08 -6.96 27.89
N ASN A 310 -0.30 -5.74 28.44
CA ASN A 310 0.78 -4.84 28.88
C ASN A 310 1.66 -4.29 27.74
N ASN A 311 1.11 -4.14 26.53
CA ASN A 311 1.76 -3.44 25.42
C ASN A 311 1.52 -1.93 25.52
N ILE A 312 2.55 -1.14 25.20
CA ILE A 312 2.48 0.32 25.16
C ILE A 312 1.93 0.79 23.81
N SER A 313 2.27 0.06 22.73
CA SER A 313 1.86 0.28 21.34
C SER A 313 1.01 -0.91 20.86
N LYS A 314 0.42 -0.79 19.68
CA LYS A 314 -0.22 -1.95 19.02
C LYS A 314 0.86 -2.91 18.52
N VAL A 315 0.58 -4.19 18.69
CA VAL A 315 1.45 -5.29 18.25
C VAL A 315 0.61 -6.33 17.51
N LEU A 316 1.22 -7.12 16.67
CA LEU A 316 0.65 -8.36 16.19
C LEU A 316 0.82 -9.40 17.30
N ALA A 317 -0.28 -9.83 17.89
CA ALA A 317 -0.30 -10.78 19.00
C ALA A 317 -0.94 -12.10 18.60
N PHE A 318 -0.40 -13.19 19.13
CA PHE A 318 -0.96 -14.54 19.00
C PHE A 318 -0.85 -15.31 20.32
N ASN A 319 -1.91 -16.04 20.69
CA ASN A 319 -1.85 -16.99 21.82
C ASN A 319 -1.45 -18.38 21.33
N LEU A 320 -0.31 -18.88 21.78
CA LEU A 320 0.24 -20.20 21.44
C LEU A 320 0.13 -21.14 22.63
N PHE A 321 -0.68 -22.20 22.51
CA PHE A 321 -0.99 -23.19 23.55
C PHE A 321 -1.44 -24.53 22.95
N SER A 322 -1.76 -25.52 23.78
CA SER A 322 -2.14 -26.88 23.34
C SER A 322 -3.36 -26.93 22.41
N GLY A 323 -4.32 -26.02 22.58
CA GLY A 323 -5.50 -25.89 21.72
C GLY A 323 -5.23 -25.12 20.42
N ASN A 324 -4.10 -24.44 20.34
CA ASN A 324 -3.64 -23.65 19.19
C ASN A 324 -2.13 -23.84 19.01
N PRO A 325 -1.68 -25.05 18.57
CA PRO A 325 -0.29 -25.49 18.72
C PRO A 325 0.65 -24.95 17.62
N ALA A 326 0.13 -24.23 16.64
CA ALA A 326 0.93 -23.66 15.58
C ALA A 326 0.25 -22.42 15.01
N PHE A 327 1.06 -21.50 14.48
CA PHE A 327 0.59 -20.40 13.65
C PHE A 327 1.57 -20.07 12.53
N THR A 328 1.07 -19.49 11.47
CA THR A 328 1.89 -18.77 10.49
C THR A 328 1.33 -17.39 10.25
N ALA A 329 2.22 -16.39 10.19
CA ALA A 329 1.92 -15.03 9.76
C ALA A 329 2.87 -14.68 8.62
N ASP A 330 2.34 -14.60 7.41
CA ASP A 330 3.10 -14.32 6.20
C ASP A 330 2.99 -12.84 5.85
N MET A 331 4.12 -12.19 5.77
CA MET A 331 4.22 -10.82 5.29
C MET A 331 3.87 -10.75 3.80
N PRO A 332 3.45 -9.57 3.29
CA PRO A 332 3.36 -9.36 1.85
C PRO A 332 4.72 -9.62 1.20
N ARG A 333 4.70 -9.93 -0.08
CA ARG A 333 5.93 -10.10 -0.85
C ARG A 333 6.72 -8.80 -0.89
N LEU A 334 8.00 -8.88 -0.60
CA LEU A 334 8.94 -7.75 -0.54
C LEU A 334 10.05 -7.93 -1.57
N GLY A 335 10.43 -6.89 -2.23
CA GLY A 335 11.52 -6.90 -3.23
C GLY A 335 12.06 -5.48 -3.43
N ASN A 336 13.07 -5.27 -4.18
CA ASN A 336 14.25 -6.07 -4.48
C ASN A 336 15.19 -6.00 -3.29
N ILE A 337 15.55 -7.14 -2.72
CA ILE A 337 16.50 -7.18 -1.59
C ILE A 337 17.87 -6.74 -2.08
N ASN A 338 18.50 -5.82 -1.37
CA ASN A 338 19.84 -5.34 -1.71
C ASN A 338 20.91 -5.97 -0.81
N GLN A 339 22.15 -5.91 -1.27
CA GLN A 339 23.27 -6.26 -0.43
C GLN A 339 23.31 -5.30 0.78
N GLY A 340 23.36 -5.85 1.99
CA GLY A 340 23.31 -5.08 3.23
C GLY A 340 21.94 -5.05 3.91
N ASP A 341 20.86 -5.41 3.20
CA ASP A 341 19.53 -5.47 3.79
C ASP A 341 19.45 -6.47 4.94
N SER A 342 18.71 -6.08 5.94
CA SER A 342 18.46 -6.90 7.13
C SER A 342 17.01 -6.74 7.56
N LEU A 343 16.43 -7.82 8.07
CA LEU A 343 15.15 -7.82 8.77
C LEU A 343 15.41 -7.48 10.23
N TYR A 344 14.72 -6.46 10.72
CA TYR A 344 14.65 -6.10 12.14
C TYR A 344 13.20 -6.24 12.59
N PHE A 345 13.01 -6.73 13.79
CA PHE A 345 11.70 -6.72 14.44
C PHE A 345 11.89 -6.77 15.96
N THR A 346 10.90 -6.27 16.67
CA THR A 346 10.81 -6.46 18.11
C THR A 346 9.83 -7.58 18.43
N TYR A 347 10.13 -8.34 19.47
CA TYR A 347 9.27 -9.41 19.95
C TYR A 347 9.35 -9.57 21.46
N ARG A 348 8.34 -10.15 22.05
CA ARG A 348 8.38 -10.68 23.40
C ARG A 348 7.49 -11.91 23.52
N ILE A 349 7.72 -12.69 24.58
CA ILE A 349 6.95 -13.87 24.90
C ILE A 349 6.57 -13.78 26.38
N THR A 350 5.25 -13.73 26.64
CA THR A 350 4.69 -13.51 27.99
C THR A 350 3.65 -14.56 28.34
N SER A 351 3.44 -14.78 29.63
CA SER A 351 2.49 -15.77 30.13
C SER A 351 1.04 -15.34 29.87
N PHE A 352 0.24 -16.26 29.35
CA PHE A 352 -1.20 -16.10 29.20
C PHE A 352 -1.90 -15.92 30.55
N ASP A 353 -1.55 -16.73 31.55
CA ASP A 353 -2.18 -16.71 32.90
C ASP A 353 -2.06 -15.35 33.58
N SER A 354 -1.00 -14.62 33.31
CA SER A 354 -0.76 -13.28 33.85
C SER A 354 -1.22 -12.17 32.92
N GLN A 355 -1.87 -12.48 31.82
CA GLN A 355 -2.26 -11.52 30.78
C GLN A 355 -1.10 -10.62 30.32
N GLY A 356 0.05 -11.22 30.08
CA GLY A 356 1.25 -10.51 29.60
C GLY A 356 2.07 -9.80 30.69
N GLN A 357 1.70 -9.89 31.99
CA GLN A 357 2.43 -9.23 33.08
C GLN A 357 3.70 -9.99 33.52
N SER A 358 3.81 -11.28 33.17
CA SER A 358 4.97 -12.11 33.50
C SER A 358 5.62 -12.66 32.26
N PRO A 359 6.96 -12.80 32.26
CA PRO A 359 7.67 -13.39 31.13
C PRO A 359 7.38 -14.90 31.04
N ALA A 360 7.40 -15.46 29.82
CA ALA A 360 7.31 -16.89 29.59
C ALA A 360 8.59 -17.45 28.98
N ALA A 361 8.94 -18.67 29.34
CA ALA A 361 10.07 -19.40 28.78
C ALA A 361 9.58 -20.39 27.70
N LEU A 362 10.24 -20.42 26.57
CA LEU A 362 10.02 -21.43 25.53
C LEU A 362 10.60 -22.77 26.00
N GLN A 363 9.76 -23.77 26.21
CA GLN A 363 10.15 -25.08 26.70
C GLN A 363 9.71 -26.21 25.74
N ASN A 364 10.33 -27.37 25.90
CA ASN A 364 9.93 -28.63 25.22
C ASN A 364 9.72 -28.50 23.71
N GLY A 365 10.60 -27.75 23.03
CA GLY A 365 10.54 -27.59 21.59
C GLY A 365 9.65 -26.44 21.09
N SER A 366 9.02 -25.67 22.00
CA SER A 366 8.34 -24.43 21.61
C SER A 366 9.34 -23.47 20.98
N LYS A 367 8.99 -22.89 19.83
CA LYS A 367 9.86 -21.99 19.06
C LYS A 367 9.06 -21.08 18.16
N ILE A 368 9.68 -19.98 17.79
CA ILE A 368 9.23 -19.09 16.71
C ILE A 368 10.30 -19.14 15.64
N GLU A 369 9.97 -19.61 14.46
CA GLU A 369 10.86 -19.66 13.31
C GLU A 369 10.60 -18.46 12.42
N ILE A 370 11.66 -17.87 11.91
CA ILE A 370 11.61 -16.86 10.86
C ILE A 370 12.03 -17.58 9.58
N GLN A 371 11.12 -17.61 8.63
CA GLN A 371 11.25 -18.37 7.39
C GLN A 371 11.18 -17.45 6.19
N ILE A 372 11.87 -17.81 5.10
CA ILE A 372 11.83 -17.07 3.83
C ILE A 372 11.41 -18.02 2.71
N SER A 373 10.56 -17.48 1.83
CA SER A 373 10.24 -18.04 0.52
C SER A 373 10.78 -17.12 -0.57
N THR A 374 11.32 -17.71 -1.63
CA THR A 374 11.72 -17.05 -2.90
C THR A 374 10.86 -17.51 -4.08
N ASP A 375 9.90 -18.40 -3.83
CA ASP A 375 8.97 -18.98 -4.79
C ASP A 375 7.51 -18.63 -4.47
N CYS A 376 7.31 -17.41 -3.96
CA CYS A 376 6.00 -16.83 -3.67
C CYS A 376 5.18 -17.51 -2.57
N GLY A 377 5.83 -18.21 -1.66
CA GLY A 377 5.18 -18.87 -0.54
C GLY A 377 4.83 -20.33 -0.81
N GLU A 378 5.27 -20.90 -1.94
CA GLU A 378 5.11 -22.33 -2.21
C GLU A 378 5.98 -23.15 -1.25
N THR A 379 7.23 -22.74 -1.06
CA THR A 379 8.14 -23.35 -0.09
C THR A 379 8.79 -22.32 0.83
N TYR A 380 9.09 -22.72 2.06
CA TYR A 380 9.72 -21.85 3.06
C TYR A 380 10.94 -22.50 3.67
N GLN A 381 12.02 -21.72 3.80
CA GLN A 381 13.25 -22.11 4.47
C GLN A 381 13.41 -21.33 5.78
N THR A 382 13.66 -22.05 6.89
CA THR A 382 13.97 -21.40 8.18
C THR A 382 15.36 -20.78 8.15
N ILE A 383 15.44 -19.48 8.39
CA ILE A 383 16.68 -18.69 8.42
C ILE A 383 17.11 -18.30 9.84
N SER A 384 16.17 -18.29 10.77
CA SER A 384 16.43 -18.02 12.19
C SER A 384 15.33 -18.65 13.04
N SER A 385 15.65 -18.92 14.31
CA SER A 385 14.67 -19.41 15.28
C SER A 385 14.88 -18.76 16.64
N ILE A 386 13.77 -18.44 17.30
CA ILE A 386 13.71 -18.03 18.70
C ILE A 386 13.32 -19.28 19.50
N THR A 387 14.19 -19.72 20.40
CA THR A 387 14.06 -20.95 21.18
C THR A 387 14.39 -20.69 22.64
N GLY A 388 14.11 -21.63 23.53
CA GLY A 388 14.50 -21.53 24.94
C GLY A 388 16.01 -21.40 25.18
N LEU A 389 16.85 -21.69 24.18
CA LEU A 389 18.31 -21.57 24.29
C LEU A 389 18.81 -20.15 24.01
N ASN A 390 18.09 -19.37 23.18
CA ASN A 390 18.50 -18.04 22.74
C ASN A 390 17.48 -16.94 23.07
N HIS A 391 16.42 -17.26 23.81
CA HIS A 391 15.46 -16.34 24.38
C HIS A 391 15.54 -16.38 25.92
N SER A 392 15.96 -15.25 26.52
CA SER A 392 15.84 -15.08 27.96
C SER A 392 14.49 -14.45 28.27
N PRO A 393 13.64 -15.04 29.13
CA PRO A 393 12.33 -14.53 29.48
C PRO A 393 12.36 -13.09 29.97
N THR A 394 11.52 -12.24 29.40
CA THR A 394 11.38 -10.83 29.77
C THR A 394 10.01 -10.30 29.35
N VAL A 395 9.49 -9.30 30.07
CA VAL A 395 8.30 -8.55 29.68
C VAL A 395 8.62 -7.39 28.74
N GLN A 396 9.88 -7.09 28.51
CA GLN A 396 10.32 -6.05 27.59
C GLN A 396 10.42 -6.60 26.17
N MET A 397 10.06 -5.77 25.18
CA MET A 397 10.30 -6.09 23.78
C MET A 397 11.80 -6.23 23.50
N ARG A 398 12.17 -7.23 22.74
CA ARG A 398 13.55 -7.50 22.32
C ARG A 398 13.70 -7.34 20.83
N THR A 399 14.74 -6.70 20.39
CA THR A 399 15.08 -6.57 18.97
C THR A 399 15.79 -7.83 18.47
N ARG A 400 15.36 -8.29 17.29
CA ARG A 400 16.06 -9.31 16.51
C ARG A 400 16.49 -8.71 15.17
N LYS A 401 17.73 -9.00 14.78
CA LYS A 401 18.30 -8.63 13.47
C LYS A 401 18.68 -9.90 12.72
N ILE A 402 18.32 -9.99 11.45
CA ILE A 402 18.63 -11.12 10.56
C ILE A 402 19.12 -10.55 9.23
N SER A 403 20.34 -10.88 8.82
CA SER A 403 20.88 -10.47 7.52
C SER A 403 20.17 -11.17 6.38
N LEU A 404 19.84 -10.42 5.34
CA LEU A 404 19.19 -10.90 4.12
C LEU A 404 20.14 -10.94 2.91
N ASN A 405 21.44 -10.80 3.12
CA ASN A 405 22.46 -10.78 2.05
C ASN A 405 22.39 -12.00 1.11
N ALA A 406 21.97 -13.15 1.62
CA ALA A 406 21.82 -14.37 0.80
C ALA A 406 20.71 -14.26 -0.25
N TYR A 407 19.83 -13.29 -0.11
CA TYR A 407 18.65 -13.06 -0.97
C TYR A 407 18.77 -11.80 -1.83
N ALA A 408 19.96 -11.19 -1.89
CA ALA A 408 20.21 -9.99 -2.68
C ALA A 408 19.85 -10.21 -4.17
N GLY A 409 19.09 -9.28 -4.75
CA GLY A 409 18.56 -9.36 -6.11
C GLY A 409 17.25 -10.15 -6.25
N GLN A 410 16.71 -10.68 -5.15
CA GLN A 410 15.47 -11.45 -5.16
C GLN A 410 14.34 -10.71 -4.46
N SER A 411 13.10 -11.06 -4.82
CA SER A 411 11.90 -10.76 -4.03
C SER A 411 11.62 -11.92 -3.09
N ILE A 412 11.20 -11.63 -1.86
CA ILE A 412 10.99 -12.64 -0.82
C ILE A 412 9.65 -12.47 -0.12
N LYS A 413 9.12 -13.58 0.41
CA LYS A 413 8.09 -13.56 1.46
C LYS A 413 8.72 -13.98 2.78
N ILE A 414 8.36 -13.30 3.84
CA ILE A 414 8.82 -13.60 5.19
C ILE A 414 7.65 -14.18 5.97
N ARG A 415 7.88 -15.29 6.65
CA ARG A 415 6.91 -15.96 7.51
C ARG A 415 7.43 -16.02 8.94
N PHE A 416 6.59 -15.61 9.88
CA PHE A 416 6.73 -15.96 11.28
C PHE A 416 5.94 -17.25 11.53
N ASN A 417 6.63 -18.31 11.91
CA ASN A 417 6.07 -19.64 12.14
C ASN A 417 6.23 -20.03 13.61
N GLY A 418 5.13 -20.06 14.35
CA GLY A 418 5.09 -20.48 15.74
C GLY A 418 4.80 -21.97 15.86
N VAL A 419 5.59 -22.66 16.67
CA VAL A 419 5.41 -24.08 16.99
C VAL A 419 5.35 -24.25 18.50
N TRP A 420 4.26 -24.81 18.98
CA TRP A 420 4.05 -25.12 20.37
C TRP A 420 4.70 -26.46 20.74
N GLY A 421 5.29 -26.52 21.93
CA GLY A 421 5.75 -27.75 22.55
C GLY A 421 5.23 -27.89 23.96
N PHE A 422 5.13 -26.78 24.72
CA PHE A 422 4.62 -26.74 26.09
C PHE A 422 4.37 -25.31 26.55
N GLY A 423 3.39 -25.12 27.43
CA GLY A 423 3.03 -23.84 28.05
C GLY A 423 1.82 -23.18 27.40
N ASP A 424 1.47 -22.00 27.90
CA ASP A 424 0.43 -21.13 27.37
C ASP A 424 0.96 -19.70 27.42
N PHE A 425 1.17 -19.09 26.26
CA PHE A 425 1.83 -17.80 26.19
C PHE A 425 1.41 -16.97 24.98
N TYR A 426 1.47 -15.65 25.17
CA TYR A 426 1.39 -14.70 24.07
C TYR A 426 2.74 -14.53 23.39
N VAL A 427 2.69 -14.48 22.07
CA VAL A 427 3.78 -14.04 21.20
C VAL A 427 3.39 -12.70 20.62
N ASP A 428 4.11 -11.65 20.99
CA ASP A 428 3.92 -10.30 20.46
C ASP A 428 5.05 -9.96 19.50
N ILE A 429 4.72 -9.46 18.32
CA ILE A 429 5.66 -9.03 17.29
C ILE A 429 5.31 -7.59 16.89
N ASP A 430 6.32 -6.74 16.77
CA ASP A 430 6.15 -5.33 16.44
C ASP A 430 7.38 -4.74 15.76
N ASN A 431 7.26 -3.51 15.24
CA ASN A 431 8.36 -2.74 14.67
C ASN A 431 9.18 -3.53 13.63
N ILE A 432 8.47 -4.15 12.69
CA ILE A 432 9.10 -4.92 11.62
C ILE A 432 9.67 -3.94 10.60
N ASN A 433 10.98 -4.01 10.41
CA ASN A 433 11.70 -3.16 9.46
C ASN A 433 12.59 -4.01 8.57
N LEU A 434 12.49 -3.82 7.29
CA LEU A 434 13.38 -4.41 6.30
C LEU A 434 14.08 -3.24 5.58
N LEU A 435 15.36 -3.08 5.81
CA LEU A 435 16.15 -1.96 5.30
C LEU A 435 17.63 -2.29 5.24
N SER A 436 18.37 -1.54 4.41
CA SER A 436 19.83 -1.52 4.43
C SER A 436 20.33 -0.54 5.48
N CYS A 437 21.39 -0.93 6.18
CA CYS A 437 22.18 0.07 6.87
C CYS A 437 22.82 1.00 5.83
N PRO A 438 22.77 2.32 5.99
CA PRO A 438 23.53 3.22 5.16
C PRO A 438 25.01 2.82 5.24
N GLY A 439 25.71 2.85 4.13
CA GLY A 439 27.13 2.45 4.06
C GLY A 439 28.03 3.33 4.93
N ALA A 440 27.58 4.54 5.24
CA ALA A 440 28.18 5.45 6.22
C ALA A 440 27.09 6.34 6.83
N MET A 441 27.16 6.59 8.13
CA MET A 441 26.27 7.52 8.82
C MET A 441 26.65 8.98 8.63
N ASN A 442 27.70 9.26 7.84
CA ASN A 442 28.27 10.60 7.66
C ASN A 442 28.53 11.31 9.00
N LEU A 443 29.22 10.60 9.88
CA LEU A 443 29.58 11.11 11.19
C LEU A 443 30.57 12.25 11.08
N THR A 444 30.32 13.33 11.82
CA THR A 444 31.28 14.45 12.03
C THR A 444 31.40 14.73 13.51
N ALA A 445 32.46 15.44 13.92
CA ALA A 445 32.65 15.80 15.31
C ALA A 445 33.04 17.28 15.46
N ASP A 446 32.38 17.95 16.41
CA ASP A 446 32.79 19.24 16.92
C ASP A 446 33.75 19.03 18.08
N LEU A 447 34.97 19.57 17.95
CA LEU A 447 36.06 19.33 18.90
C LEU A 447 36.36 20.59 19.74
N THR A 448 36.47 20.43 21.05
CA THR A 448 37.01 21.42 21.96
C THR A 448 38.40 20.93 22.37
N PRO A 449 39.51 21.62 21.95
CA PRO A 449 40.85 21.21 22.26
C PRO A 449 41.12 21.19 23.78
N ALA A 450 41.97 20.27 24.24
CA ALA A 450 42.39 20.20 25.63
C ALA A 450 43.48 21.22 25.95
N THR A 451 43.50 21.76 27.17
CA THR A 451 44.62 22.56 27.68
C THR A 451 45.87 21.66 27.81
N PRO A 452 47.08 22.13 27.42
CA PRO A 452 48.30 21.34 27.54
C PRO A 452 48.48 20.75 28.95
N GLY A 453 48.53 19.42 29.03
CA GLY A 453 48.74 18.70 30.29
C GLY A 453 47.46 18.49 31.12
N LEU A 454 46.29 18.94 30.65
CA LEU A 454 45.02 18.72 31.30
C LEU A 454 44.16 17.77 30.45
N SER A 455 43.10 17.26 31.07
CA SER A 455 42.03 16.46 30.41
C SER A 455 40.71 17.23 30.51
N ASP A 456 40.65 18.38 29.84
CA ASP A 456 39.52 19.30 29.83
C ASP A 456 38.93 19.50 28.43
N GLY A 457 39.38 18.71 27.46
CA GLY A 457 38.86 18.71 26.10
C GLY A 457 37.51 17.96 25.98
N ALA A 458 36.79 18.21 24.89
CA ALA A 458 35.53 17.54 24.59
C ALA A 458 35.37 17.28 23.09
N ALA A 459 34.54 16.29 22.76
CA ALA A 459 34.15 15.98 21.40
C ALA A 459 32.65 15.65 21.34
N THR A 460 31.91 16.33 20.47
CA THR A 460 30.50 16.10 20.25
C THR A 460 30.27 15.52 18.84
N VAL A 461 29.70 14.33 18.75
CA VAL A 461 29.41 13.69 17.46
C VAL A 461 28.11 14.19 16.89
N GLN A 462 28.11 14.49 15.58
CA GLN A 462 26.94 14.78 14.78
C GLN A 462 26.70 13.63 13.80
N VAL A 463 25.45 13.18 13.71
CA VAL A 463 25.03 12.10 12.81
C VAL A 463 24.31 12.71 11.61
N GLY A 464 24.83 12.52 10.41
CA GLY A 464 24.24 13.05 9.17
C GLY A 464 23.14 12.18 8.60
N ILE A 465 23.27 10.84 8.72
CA ILE A 465 22.31 9.85 8.22
C ILE A 465 22.14 8.76 9.29
N GLY A 466 20.89 8.38 9.58
CA GLY A 466 20.55 7.33 10.55
C GLY A 466 19.19 7.59 11.20
N ASN A 467 18.72 6.63 11.99
CA ASN A 467 17.41 6.65 12.62
C ASN A 467 17.55 6.80 14.14
N PRO A 468 17.16 7.93 14.75
CA PRO A 468 17.21 8.10 16.20
C PRO A 468 16.21 7.16 16.92
N PRO A 469 16.44 6.81 18.22
CA PRO A 469 17.55 7.29 19.05
C PRO A 469 18.88 6.61 18.74
N TYR A 470 19.98 7.34 19.00
CA TYR A 470 21.34 6.83 18.79
C TYR A 470 21.97 6.39 20.11
N GLN A 471 22.79 5.34 20.04
CA GLN A 471 23.69 4.88 21.10
C GLN A 471 25.12 5.22 20.71
N TYR A 472 25.92 5.66 21.67
CA TYR A 472 27.30 6.05 21.47
C TYR A 472 28.21 5.18 22.34
N GLU A 473 29.34 4.79 21.80
CA GLU A 473 30.41 4.08 22.53
C GLU A 473 31.74 4.66 22.14
N TRP A 474 32.33 5.42 23.07
CA TRP A 474 33.62 6.05 22.90
C TRP A 474 34.74 5.15 23.42
N SER A 475 35.92 5.25 22.82
CA SER A 475 37.12 4.53 23.26
C SER A 475 37.60 4.86 24.67
N ASN A 476 37.15 5.97 25.27
CA ASN A 476 37.36 6.33 26.67
C ASN A 476 36.29 5.78 27.64
N GLY A 477 35.31 5.04 27.11
CA GLY A 477 34.18 4.44 27.88
C GLY A 477 32.96 5.35 28.05
N SER A 478 32.95 6.57 27.50
CA SER A 478 31.74 7.41 27.47
C SER A 478 30.66 6.79 26.57
N THR A 479 29.40 6.97 26.96
CA THR A 479 28.20 6.53 26.19
C THR A 479 27.32 7.69 25.78
N ASP A 480 27.73 8.93 26.03
CA ASP A 480 26.98 10.13 25.68
C ASP A 480 27.37 10.62 24.27
N GLN A 481 26.51 11.42 23.65
CA GLN A 481 26.78 12.07 22.35
C GLN A 481 28.06 12.95 22.44
N THR A 482 28.30 13.54 23.62
CA THR A 482 29.46 14.36 23.90
C THR A 482 30.35 13.63 24.89
N ALA A 483 31.56 13.28 24.48
CA ALA A 483 32.61 12.85 25.42
C ALA A 483 33.32 14.06 25.99
N THR A 484 33.47 14.12 27.33
CA THR A 484 34.16 15.16 28.08
C THR A 484 35.41 14.61 28.73
N ASP A 485 36.18 15.48 29.39
CA ASP A 485 37.39 15.13 30.14
C ASP A 485 38.44 14.42 29.29
N LEU A 486 38.55 14.85 28.03
CA LEU A 486 39.47 14.29 27.06
C LEU A 486 40.84 14.97 27.14
N ALA A 487 41.91 14.18 27.28
CA ALA A 487 43.26 14.64 27.06
C ALA A 487 43.58 14.77 25.55
N VAL A 488 44.72 15.39 25.21
CA VAL A 488 45.24 15.33 23.84
C VAL A 488 45.46 13.88 23.43
N GLY A 489 44.87 13.48 22.29
CA GLY A 489 45.00 12.10 21.84
C GLY A 489 44.01 11.72 20.71
N ASN A 490 44.07 10.46 20.33
CA ASN A 490 43.16 9.89 19.35
C ASN A 490 42.03 9.14 20.06
N TYR A 491 40.80 9.40 19.62
CA TYR A 491 39.60 8.75 20.13
C TYR A 491 38.80 8.19 18.97
N THR A 492 38.07 7.11 19.24
CA THR A 492 37.10 6.55 18.32
C THR A 492 35.74 6.51 19.00
N VAL A 493 34.72 6.88 18.27
CA VAL A 493 33.35 6.71 18.71
C VAL A 493 32.61 5.78 17.72
N THR A 494 31.94 4.79 18.24
CA THR A 494 30.96 4.00 17.48
C THR A 494 29.57 4.53 17.78
N VAL A 495 28.83 4.89 16.72
CA VAL A 495 27.45 5.32 16.82
C VAL A 495 26.56 4.20 16.26
N THR A 496 25.55 3.81 17.02
CA THR A 496 24.56 2.81 16.61
C THR A 496 23.17 3.45 16.63
N ASP A 497 22.42 3.34 15.53
CA ASP A 497 21.08 3.87 15.44
C ASP A 497 20.02 2.89 16.00
N ALA A 498 18.72 3.32 16.02
CA ALA A 498 17.60 2.54 16.51
C ALA A 498 17.45 1.17 15.83
N PHE A 499 17.90 1.03 14.59
CA PHE A 499 17.82 -0.21 13.81
C PHE A 499 19.09 -1.07 13.92
N GLY A 500 20.05 -0.67 14.79
CA GLY A 500 21.29 -1.38 14.98
C GLY A 500 22.31 -1.19 13.84
N CYS A 501 22.08 -0.23 12.95
CA CYS A 501 23.11 0.21 12.02
C CYS A 501 24.18 0.97 12.78
N SER A 502 25.46 0.67 12.52
CA SER A 502 26.56 1.30 13.22
C SER A 502 27.64 1.80 12.27
N ASP A 503 28.26 2.92 12.63
CA ASP A 503 29.40 3.51 11.96
C ASP A 503 30.37 4.03 13.01
N ALA A 504 31.65 4.21 12.65
CA ALA A 504 32.68 4.64 13.55
C ALA A 504 33.45 5.84 13.01
N LEU A 505 33.68 6.82 13.88
CA LEU A 505 34.46 8.01 13.59
C LEU A 505 35.70 8.03 14.46
N SER A 506 36.87 8.16 13.83
CA SER A 506 38.11 8.42 14.52
C SER A 506 38.44 9.91 14.49
N ILE A 507 38.74 10.48 15.63
CA ILE A 507 39.09 11.89 15.81
C ILE A 507 40.49 12.02 16.46
N SER A 508 41.15 13.10 16.16
CA SER A 508 42.39 13.49 16.83
C SER A 508 42.17 14.80 17.57
N LEU A 509 42.18 14.75 18.90
CA LEU A 509 42.04 15.92 19.75
C LEU A 509 43.38 16.56 20.00
N GLY A 510 43.55 17.77 19.50
CA GLY A 510 44.77 18.57 19.70
C GLY A 510 44.77 19.34 21.03
N SER A 511 45.93 19.92 21.37
CA SER A 511 45.99 20.88 22.46
C SER A 511 45.53 22.27 22.02
N SER A 512 44.85 23.00 22.89
CA SER A 512 44.74 24.44 22.76
C SER A 512 46.17 25.03 22.87
N SER A 513 46.60 25.80 21.88
CA SER A 513 47.89 26.51 22.00
C SER A 513 47.73 27.65 22.99
N ALA A 514 48.10 27.43 24.24
CA ALA A 514 48.11 28.45 25.30
C ALA A 514 49.11 29.58 25.05
N SER A 515 50.04 29.41 24.07
CA SER A 515 51.13 30.35 23.83
C SER A 515 50.80 31.53 22.92
N ASP A 516 49.66 31.55 22.26
CA ASP A 516 49.30 32.58 21.26
C ASP A 516 48.39 33.69 21.78
N LEU A 517 47.81 33.54 22.98
CA LEU A 517 46.83 34.47 23.53
C LEU A 517 47.38 35.51 24.53
N ASP A 518 48.52 35.24 25.15
CA ASP A 518 49.02 36.11 26.23
C ASP A 518 49.51 37.48 25.78
N ASP A 519 49.82 37.68 24.50
CA ASP A 519 50.21 39.00 23.95
C ASP A 519 49.03 39.84 23.41
N PHE A 520 47.85 39.28 23.35
CA PHE A 520 46.61 39.99 22.91
C PHE A 520 45.68 40.16 24.10
N ALA A 521 45.74 41.30 24.79
CA ALA A 521 45.02 41.48 26.04
C ALA A 521 43.49 41.45 25.90
N LYS A 522 42.91 41.90 24.79
CA LYS A 522 41.49 41.84 24.46
C LYS A 522 41.26 42.00 22.98
N ILE A 523 40.44 41.12 22.38
CA ILE A 523 39.98 41.24 21.00
C ILE A 523 38.45 41.17 20.98
N SER A 524 37.83 42.13 20.31
CA SER A 524 36.38 42.17 20.08
C SER A 524 36.08 42.41 18.61
N LEU A 525 35.03 41.77 18.13
CA LEU A 525 34.55 41.89 16.77
C LEU A 525 33.05 42.15 16.84
N PHE A 526 32.60 43.34 16.39
CA PHE A 526 31.21 43.74 16.52
C PHE A 526 30.78 44.69 15.39
N PRO A 527 29.50 44.71 15.03
CA PRO A 527 28.53 43.65 15.37
C PRO A 527 28.86 42.32 14.70
N ASN A 528 28.50 41.22 15.35
CA ASN A 528 28.62 39.87 14.82
C ASN A 528 27.43 39.02 15.33
N PRO A 529 26.43 38.70 14.53
CA PRO A 529 26.33 38.94 13.08
C PRO A 529 26.30 40.43 12.68
N THR A 530 26.63 40.70 11.40
CA THR A 530 26.61 42.03 10.81
C THR A 530 25.73 42.06 9.56
N SER A 531 25.08 43.19 9.30
CA SER A 531 24.37 43.46 8.04
C SER A 531 25.27 43.99 6.92
N GLY A 532 26.56 44.27 7.20
CA GLY A 532 27.51 44.80 6.22
C GLY A 532 28.77 45.36 6.87
N PHE A 533 28.63 46.25 7.88
CA PHE A 533 29.77 46.87 8.57
C PHE A 533 30.14 46.12 9.86
N ALA A 534 31.42 45.86 10.06
CA ALA A 534 31.94 45.32 11.31
C ALA A 534 33.25 45.98 11.69
N THR A 535 33.56 45.98 12.99
CA THR A 535 34.78 46.53 13.54
C THR A 535 35.53 45.48 14.36
N LEU A 536 36.79 45.28 14.05
CA LEU A 536 37.74 44.52 14.88
C LEU A 536 38.44 45.53 15.80
N GLN A 537 38.38 45.29 17.10
CA GLN A 537 39.22 45.97 18.08
C GLN A 537 40.17 45.00 18.73
N ALA A 538 41.43 45.40 18.86
CA ALA A 538 42.44 44.63 19.56
C ALA A 538 43.31 45.54 20.42
N THR A 539 43.65 45.08 21.62
CA THR A 539 44.59 45.77 22.51
C THR A 539 45.78 44.85 22.74
N PHE A 540 46.94 45.36 22.47
CA PHE A 540 48.21 44.62 22.63
C PHE A 540 48.91 45.06 23.90
N GLY A 541 49.62 44.15 24.56
CA GLY A 541 50.40 44.47 25.76
C GLY A 541 51.63 45.37 25.49
N ARG A 542 51.96 45.60 24.22
CA ARG A 542 53.04 46.45 23.72
C ARG A 542 52.72 46.95 22.32
N SER A 543 53.45 47.97 21.86
CA SER A 543 53.33 48.45 20.49
C SER A 543 53.84 47.41 19.47
N LEU A 544 53.01 47.00 18.49
CA LEU A 544 53.28 45.97 17.50
C LEU A 544 52.84 46.40 16.10
N ASP A 545 53.45 45.80 15.09
CA ASP A 545 52.90 45.87 13.73
C ASP A 545 51.85 44.74 13.56
N ALA A 546 50.64 45.11 13.13
CA ALA A 546 49.55 44.19 13.00
C ALA A 546 49.00 44.15 11.56
N GLN A 547 48.60 42.98 11.12
CA GLN A 547 47.96 42.74 9.82
C GLN A 547 46.60 42.06 10.02
N ILE A 548 45.60 42.57 9.33
CA ILE A 548 44.26 42.01 9.35
C ILE A 548 43.89 41.53 7.93
N GLU A 549 43.53 40.30 7.82
CA GLU A 549 43.00 39.71 6.59
C GLU A 549 41.58 39.26 6.80
N ILE A 550 40.71 39.55 5.86
CA ILE A 550 39.35 39.01 5.82
C ILE A 550 39.27 38.02 4.69
N LEU A 551 38.89 36.78 5.03
CA LEU A 551 38.82 35.64 4.11
C LEU A 551 37.39 35.24 3.89
N ASN A 552 37.05 34.86 2.67
CA ASN A 552 35.76 34.25 2.33
C ASN A 552 35.73 32.76 2.80
N PRO A 553 34.61 32.03 2.68
CA PRO A 553 34.50 30.63 3.07
C PRO A 553 35.44 29.69 2.34
N LEU A 554 35.97 30.10 1.18
CA LEU A 554 36.95 29.34 0.41
C LEU A 554 38.41 29.63 0.82
N GLY A 555 38.62 30.46 1.87
CA GLY A 555 39.92 30.84 2.34
C GLY A 555 40.64 31.90 1.48
N GLN A 556 39.98 32.51 0.53
CA GLN A 556 40.53 33.57 -0.31
C GLN A 556 40.45 34.91 0.40
N ARG A 557 41.51 35.70 0.38
CA ARG A 557 41.57 37.03 0.99
C ARG A 557 40.77 38.03 0.16
N ILE A 558 39.75 38.63 0.81
CA ILE A 558 38.87 39.64 0.20
C ILE A 558 39.25 41.07 0.64
N LEU A 559 39.72 41.27 1.87
CA LEU A 559 40.17 42.55 2.38
C LEU A 559 41.49 42.35 3.16
N TYR A 560 42.31 43.43 3.18
CA TYR A 560 43.60 43.44 3.90
C TYR A 560 43.86 44.84 4.46
N PHE A 561 44.26 44.91 5.73
CA PHE A 561 44.66 46.12 6.43
C PHE A 561 45.99 45.89 7.19
N ALA A 562 46.78 46.94 7.30
CA ALA A 562 48.01 46.91 8.10
C ALA A 562 48.04 48.11 9.02
N ALA A 563 48.41 47.89 10.26
CA ALA A 563 48.66 48.94 11.28
C ALA A 563 50.07 48.79 11.84
N TYR A 564 50.76 49.88 11.97
CA TYR A 564 52.15 49.90 12.37
C TYR A 564 52.31 50.56 13.74
N ALA A 565 53.20 50.03 14.58
CA ALA A 565 53.56 50.54 15.89
C ALA A 565 52.35 50.93 16.75
N THR A 566 51.37 50.06 16.86
CA THR A 566 50.15 50.31 17.64
C THR A 566 50.01 49.35 18.81
N ASP A 567 49.53 49.85 19.94
CA ASP A 567 49.12 49.10 21.12
C ASP A 567 47.58 48.98 21.22
N HIS A 568 46.85 49.77 20.40
CA HIS A 568 45.43 49.73 20.24
C HIS A 568 45.08 49.76 18.77
N LEU A 569 44.35 48.75 18.31
CA LEU A 569 43.89 48.61 16.94
C LEU A 569 42.38 48.66 16.92
N ALA A 570 41.81 49.55 16.10
CA ALA A 570 40.36 49.59 15.78
C ALA A 570 40.22 49.68 14.26
N GLN A 571 39.89 48.60 13.61
CA GLN A 571 39.74 48.56 12.17
C GLN A 571 38.30 48.21 11.80
N SER A 572 37.60 49.17 11.20
CA SER A 572 36.30 48.94 10.57
C SER A 572 36.44 48.52 9.13
N PHE A 573 35.57 47.67 8.69
CA PHE A 573 35.53 47.18 7.31
C PHE A 573 34.08 46.99 6.83
N ASP A 574 33.92 47.18 5.55
CA ASP A 574 32.64 47.09 4.86
C ASP A 574 32.62 45.78 4.03
N LEU A 575 31.59 44.99 4.24
CA LEU A 575 31.30 43.77 3.53
C LEU A 575 30.07 43.86 2.62
N ASP A 576 29.47 45.05 2.42
CA ASP A 576 28.22 45.19 1.66
C ASP A 576 28.34 44.65 0.24
N ALA A 577 29.48 44.79 -0.39
CA ALA A 577 29.77 44.24 -1.73
C ALA A 577 29.95 42.73 -1.80
N PHE A 578 29.97 41.99 -0.66
CA PHE A 578 30.20 40.59 -0.59
C PHE A 578 28.95 39.82 -0.15
N PRO A 579 28.73 38.56 -0.59
CA PRO A 579 27.53 37.76 -0.26
C PRO A 579 27.32 37.56 1.24
N SER A 580 26.08 37.32 1.68
CA SER A 580 25.79 36.83 3.03
C SER A 580 26.45 35.48 3.27
N GLY A 581 26.98 35.25 4.47
CA GLY A 581 27.68 34.03 4.79
C GLY A 581 28.71 34.17 5.90
N LEU A 582 29.53 33.12 6.10
CA LEU A 582 30.59 33.05 7.10
C LEU A 582 31.92 33.60 6.54
N TYR A 583 32.53 34.53 7.23
CA TYR A 583 33.87 35.09 6.94
C TYR A 583 34.84 34.78 8.08
N LEU A 584 36.11 34.68 7.75
CA LEU A 584 37.19 34.53 8.73
C LEU A 584 38.02 35.80 8.78
N ILE A 585 38.14 36.38 9.98
CA ILE A 585 38.98 37.54 10.25
C ILE A 585 40.28 37.01 10.87
N ARG A 586 41.38 37.19 10.16
CA ARG A 586 42.73 36.77 10.61
C ARG A 586 43.52 38.00 11.02
N LEU A 587 43.93 38.05 12.28
CA LEU A 587 44.82 39.06 12.82
C LEU A 587 46.18 38.45 13.02
N SER A 588 47.19 39.03 12.43
CA SER A 588 48.60 38.62 12.57
C SER A 588 49.44 39.76 13.12
N ALA A 589 50.25 39.48 14.15
CA ALA A 589 51.17 40.42 14.75
C ALA A 589 52.33 39.67 15.41
N ASP A 590 53.57 40.14 15.25
CA ASP A 590 54.80 39.58 15.85
C ASP A 590 54.97 38.07 15.60
N GLY A 591 54.66 37.64 14.35
CA GLY A 591 54.76 36.24 13.95
C GLY A 591 53.64 35.33 14.48
N LYS A 592 52.69 35.85 15.26
CA LYS A 592 51.56 35.13 15.80
C LYS A 592 50.30 35.48 15.01
N THR A 593 49.34 34.56 14.94
CA THR A 593 48.10 34.72 14.18
C THR A 593 46.91 34.27 15.00
N LEU A 594 45.83 35.08 14.98
CA LEU A 594 44.55 34.77 15.56
C LEU A 594 43.43 34.85 14.50
N THR A 595 42.52 33.93 14.52
CA THR A 595 41.36 33.93 13.59
C THR A 595 40.05 34.02 14.37
N ARG A 596 39.09 34.84 13.87
CA ARG A 596 37.73 34.99 14.39
C ARG A 596 36.72 34.82 13.27
N LYS A 597 35.56 34.25 13.63
CA LYS A 597 34.43 34.09 12.69
C LYS A 597 33.56 35.34 12.71
N LEU A 598 33.14 35.80 11.55
CA LEU A 598 32.15 36.88 11.36
C LEU A 598 31.05 36.34 10.46
N VAL A 599 29.83 36.49 10.91
CA VAL A 599 28.63 36.13 10.14
C VAL A 599 28.07 37.41 9.52
N LYS A 600 27.90 37.44 8.20
CA LYS A 600 27.13 38.46 7.47
C LYS A 600 25.75 37.91 7.15
N GLU A 601 24.71 38.60 7.59
CA GLU A 601 23.29 38.33 7.30
C GLU A 601 22.82 38.97 5.99
#